data_29b5c3d2ccd86e88d30cd76cbae20ed1
#
_entry.id   29b5c3d2ccd86e88d30cd76cbae20ed1
#
_cell.length_a   1.000
_cell.length_b   1.000
_cell.length_c   1.000
_cell.angle_alpha   90.00
_cell.angle_beta   90.00
_cell.angle_gamma   90.00
#
_symmetry.space_group_name_H-M   'P 1'
#
loop_
_entity.id
_entity.type
_entity.pdbx_description
1 polymer ?
#
loop_
_entity_poly.entity_id
_entity_poly.type
_entity_poly.pdbx_seq_one_letter_code
_entity_poly.pdbx_strand_id
1 'polypeptide(L)'
;VRSRGLGDVYKRQAKYVATTLQEIIRDSRVYSIPSVTIVEIMGRDAGWLTASSCVLRANGEPAPHLIYLPESDFSEEHYLEDVKRISERYKAVIVAVSEGIDCLASRSEATDAFGHKYLSGVGKYLEELTRDHIGCKVRSIELNVMQRCGSHIASLTDLDEAWRIGAAAVNEALKYGGSGVM
;
A
#
# COMPACT_ATOMS: atom_id res chain seq x y z
N VAL A 1 -15.67 5.14 22.19
CA VAL A 1 -15.57 3.91 21.39
C VAL A 1 -15.11 4.30 20.01
N ARG A 2 -13.88 3.96 19.69
CA ARG A 2 -13.41 4.11 18.31
C ARG A 2 -13.92 2.90 17.54
N SER A 3 -15.14 2.98 17.05
CA SER A 3 -15.60 2.09 16.01
C SER A 3 -14.79 2.43 14.75
N ARG A 4 -13.66 1.79 14.59
CA ARG A 4 -13.12 1.63 13.27
C ARG A 4 -14.00 0.56 12.65
N GLY A 5 -14.79 0.93 11.68
CA GLY A 5 -15.61 -0.03 10.95
C GLY A 5 -14.71 -1.13 10.39
N LEU A 6 -14.60 -2.20 11.14
CA LEU A 6 -13.65 -3.28 10.88
C LEU A 6 -13.92 -3.96 9.53
N GLY A 7 -15.16 -3.91 9.04
CA GLY A 7 -15.51 -4.48 7.74
C GLY A 7 -15.12 -3.64 6.54
N ASP A 8 -15.14 -2.30 6.65
CA ASP A 8 -14.92 -1.40 5.48
C ASP A 8 -13.44 -1.17 5.15
N VAL A 9 -12.52 -1.60 5.98
CA VAL A 9 -11.15 -1.09 5.88
C VAL A 9 -10.37 -1.79 4.77
N TYR A 10 -10.56 -3.07 4.55
CA TYR A 10 -9.60 -3.84 3.79
C TYR A 10 -9.96 -4.05 2.32
N LYS A 11 -11.16 -4.51 2.03
CA LYS A 11 -11.59 -4.76 0.64
C LYS A 11 -11.65 -3.45 -0.15
N ARG A 12 -12.17 -2.39 0.47
CA ARG A 12 -12.16 -1.06 -0.12
C ARG A 12 -10.75 -0.55 -0.37
N GLN A 13 -9.84 -0.71 0.61
CA GLN A 13 -8.45 -0.28 0.44
C GLN A 13 -7.75 -1.07 -0.68
N ALA A 14 -7.97 -2.38 -0.78
CA ALA A 14 -7.43 -3.17 -1.87
C ALA A 14 -7.94 -2.70 -3.24
N LYS A 15 -9.23 -2.37 -3.35
CA LYS A 15 -9.81 -1.76 -4.57
C LYS A 15 -9.17 -0.39 -4.87
N TYR A 16 -8.98 0.43 -3.83
CA TYR A 16 -8.33 1.73 -3.97
C TYR A 16 -6.90 1.58 -4.49
N VAL A 17 -6.10 0.69 -3.89
CA VAL A 17 -4.75 0.38 -4.32
C VAL A 17 -4.74 -0.03 -5.80
N ALA A 18 -5.55 -1.01 -6.18
CA ALA A 18 -5.60 -1.50 -7.55
C ALA A 18 -6.00 -0.39 -8.54
N THR A 19 -7.04 0.38 -8.23
CA THR A 19 -7.53 1.45 -9.13
C THR A 19 -6.49 2.56 -9.26
N THR A 20 -5.91 3.02 -8.16
CA THR A 20 -4.91 4.10 -8.17
C THR A 20 -3.64 3.67 -8.91
N LEU A 21 -3.16 2.43 -8.68
CA LEU A 21 -2.02 1.92 -9.42
C LEU A 21 -2.31 1.82 -10.92
N GLN A 22 -3.51 1.42 -11.31
CA GLN A 22 -3.88 1.36 -12.73
C GLN A 22 -3.79 2.73 -13.40
N GLU A 23 -4.19 3.79 -12.69
CA GLU A 23 -4.08 5.17 -13.17
C GLU A 23 -2.61 5.62 -13.28
N ILE A 24 -1.80 5.31 -12.27
CA ILE A 24 -0.36 5.59 -12.28
C ILE A 24 0.34 4.84 -13.45
N ILE A 25 -0.03 3.59 -13.70
CA ILE A 25 0.50 2.79 -14.81
C ILE A 25 0.15 3.45 -16.15
N ARG A 26 -1.08 3.90 -16.32
CA ARG A 26 -1.52 4.58 -17.55
C ARG A 26 -0.79 5.90 -17.76
N ASP A 27 -0.66 6.72 -16.72
CA ASP A 27 0.10 7.97 -16.78
C ASP A 27 1.57 7.72 -17.14
N SER A 28 2.19 6.72 -16.52
CA SER A 28 3.60 6.41 -16.76
C SER A 28 3.93 5.99 -18.18
N ARG A 29 2.95 5.41 -18.90
CA ARG A 29 3.13 4.98 -20.30
C ARG A 29 3.18 6.13 -21.32
N VAL A 30 2.72 7.30 -20.92
CA VAL A 30 2.74 8.49 -21.79
C VAL A 30 4.17 9.02 -22.00
N TYR A 31 5.06 8.76 -21.06
CA TYR A 31 6.41 9.29 -21.10
C TYR A 31 7.34 8.43 -21.95
N SER A 32 8.13 9.08 -22.80
CA SER A 32 9.13 8.43 -23.66
C SER A 32 10.48 8.19 -22.98
N ILE A 33 10.72 8.83 -21.82
CA ILE A 33 11.97 8.72 -21.07
C ILE A 33 11.92 7.55 -20.06
N PRO A 34 13.06 6.87 -19.82
CA PRO A 34 13.15 5.85 -18.79
C PRO A 34 12.80 6.42 -17.42
N SER A 35 11.93 5.73 -16.69
CA SER A 35 11.50 6.17 -15.38
C SER A 35 11.14 5.01 -14.46
N VAL A 36 11.31 5.23 -13.15
CA VAL A 36 10.85 4.33 -12.08
C VAL A 36 9.84 5.08 -11.22
N THR A 37 8.69 4.49 -10.99
CA THR A 37 7.70 5.01 -10.06
C THR A 37 7.51 4.01 -8.94
N ILE A 38 7.77 4.43 -7.71
CA ILE A 38 7.67 3.64 -6.50
C ILE A 38 6.39 4.06 -5.78
N VAL A 39 5.50 3.11 -5.52
CA VAL A 39 4.23 3.38 -4.83
C VAL A 39 4.26 2.71 -3.47
N GLU A 40 4.31 3.53 -2.43
CA GLU A 40 4.26 3.08 -1.04
C GLU A 40 2.81 2.89 -0.60
N ILE A 41 2.54 1.70 -0.06
CA ILE A 41 1.21 1.23 0.30
C ILE A 41 1.19 0.95 1.80
N MET A 42 0.20 1.52 2.49
CA MET A 42 -0.01 1.28 3.92
C MET A 42 -0.41 -0.16 4.18
N GLY A 43 0.08 -0.73 5.28
CA GLY A 43 -0.24 -2.09 5.72
C GLY A 43 0.47 -2.46 7.01
N ARG A 44 1.30 -1.57 7.55
CA ARG A 44 2.20 -1.86 8.69
C ARG A 44 3.04 -3.11 8.40
N ASP A 45 3.03 -4.06 9.33
CA ASP A 45 3.79 -5.31 9.24
C ASP A 45 3.09 -6.40 8.39
N ALA A 46 2.01 -6.04 7.68
CA ALA A 46 1.25 -6.96 6.85
C ALA A 46 1.16 -6.46 5.40
N GLY A 47 1.73 -7.20 4.48
CA GLY A 47 1.88 -6.82 3.07
C GLY A 47 0.70 -7.17 2.16
N TRP A 48 -0.40 -7.71 2.67
CA TRP A 48 -1.48 -8.21 1.82
C TRP A 48 -2.20 -7.09 1.02
N LEU A 49 -2.27 -5.84 1.53
CA LEU A 49 -2.75 -4.70 0.73
C LEU A 49 -1.83 -4.41 -0.44
N THR A 50 -0.52 -4.43 -0.20
CA THR A 50 0.49 -4.31 -1.25
C THR A 50 0.40 -5.46 -2.23
N ALA A 51 0.25 -6.69 -1.73
CA ALA A 51 0.06 -7.88 -2.55
C ALA A 51 -1.20 -7.80 -3.42
N SER A 52 -2.26 -7.13 -2.97
CA SER A 52 -3.51 -6.96 -3.75
C SER A 52 -3.28 -6.24 -5.09
N SER A 53 -2.19 -5.50 -5.23
CA SER A 53 -1.79 -4.85 -6.48
C SER A 53 -1.51 -5.86 -7.61
N CYS A 54 -1.22 -7.13 -7.27
CA CYS A 54 -0.98 -8.19 -8.26
C CYS A 54 -2.22 -8.51 -9.11
N VAL A 55 -3.43 -8.13 -8.66
CA VAL A 55 -4.66 -8.32 -9.42
C VAL A 55 -4.61 -7.63 -10.79
N LEU A 56 -3.84 -6.56 -10.91
CA LEU A 56 -3.65 -5.86 -12.17
C LEU A 56 -2.95 -6.76 -13.20
N ARG A 57 -1.98 -7.57 -12.78
CA ARG A 57 -1.31 -8.55 -13.65
C ARG A 57 -2.27 -9.64 -14.12
N ALA A 58 -3.16 -10.09 -13.24
CA ALA A 58 -4.19 -11.06 -13.61
C ALA A 58 -5.17 -10.50 -14.65
N ASN A 59 -5.36 -9.18 -14.67
CA ASN A 59 -6.19 -8.48 -15.64
C ASN A 59 -5.43 -8.07 -16.93
N GLY A 60 -4.21 -8.58 -17.13
CA GLY A 60 -3.43 -8.36 -18.34
C GLY A 60 -2.50 -7.14 -18.31
N GLU A 61 -2.42 -6.42 -17.19
CA GLU A 61 -1.44 -5.34 -17.03
C GLU A 61 -0.05 -5.93 -16.73
N PRO A 62 1.04 -5.45 -17.37
CA PRO A 62 2.38 -5.91 -17.04
C PRO A 62 2.90 -5.42 -15.68
N ALA A 63 2.26 -4.39 -15.11
CA ALA A 63 2.67 -3.74 -13.87
C ALA A 63 1.61 -3.93 -12.75
N PRO A 64 1.99 -3.76 -11.47
CA PRO A 64 3.33 -3.41 -11.01
C PRO A 64 4.35 -4.49 -11.35
N HIS A 65 5.54 -4.07 -11.78
CA HIS A 65 6.58 -5.01 -12.22
C HIS A 65 7.26 -5.71 -11.03
N LEU A 66 7.43 -4.98 -9.92
CA LEU A 66 8.02 -5.46 -8.68
C LEU A 66 7.06 -5.19 -7.53
N ILE A 67 6.98 -6.12 -6.59
CA ILE A 67 6.15 -6.01 -5.38
C ILE A 67 7.00 -6.49 -4.20
N TYR A 68 7.20 -5.61 -3.21
CA TYR A 68 7.96 -5.91 -2.00
C TYR A 68 7.06 -5.89 -0.78
N LEU A 69 7.10 -6.96 0.00
CA LEU A 69 6.24 -7.23 1.15
C LEU A 69 7.07 -7.33 2.43
N PRO A 70 6.54 -6.94 3.59
CA PRO A 70 7.26 -7.02 4.86
C PRO A 70 7.49 -8.47 5.33
N GLU A 71 6.72 -9.43 4.79
CA GLU A 71 6.88 -10.85 5.10
C GLU A 71 8.10 -11.50 4.41
N SER A 72 8.76 -10.77 3.53
CA SER A 72 9.96 -11.24 2.82
C SER A 72 11.17 -10.42 3.23
N ASP A 73 12.32 -11.07 3.34
CA ASP A 73 13.58 -10.37 3.57
C ASP A 73 13.83 -9.38 2.43
N PHE A 74 14.07 -8.13 2.78
CA PHE A 74 14.38 -7.07 1.84
C PHE A 74 15.90 -6.81 1.80
N SER A 75 16.44 -6.75 0.59
CA SER A 75 17.83 -6.35 0.35
C SER A 75 17.88 -5.24 -0.70
N GLU A 76 18.58 -4.17 -0.37
CA GLU A 76 18.78 -3.03 -1.27
C GLU A 76 19.54 -3.43 -2.53
N GLU A 77 20.49 -4.35 -2.41
CA GLU A 77 21.27 -4.86 -3.54
C GLU A 77 20.35 -5.61 -4.52
N HIS A 78 19.57 -6.57 -4.01
CA HIS A 78 18.62 -7.32 -4.83
C HIS A 78 17.53 -6.40 -5.44
N TYR A 79 17.08 -5.40 -4.68
CA TYR A 79 16.15 -4.40 -5.19
C TYR A 79 16.71 -3.65 -6.41
N LEU A 80 17.96 -3.17 -6.32
CA LEU A 80 18.63 -2.45 -7.41
C LEU A 80 18.87 -3.34 -8.62
N GLU A 81 19.24 -4.61 -8.41
CA GLU A 81 19.39 -5.60 -9.47
C GLU A 81 18.06 -5.85 -10.19
N ASP A 82 16.98 -6.03 -9.42
CA ASP A 82 15.65 -6.23 -9.98
C ASP A 82 15.18 -5.01 -10.79
N VAL A 83 15.38 -3.80 -10.29
CA VAL A 83 15.02 -2.58 -11.01
C VAL A 83 15.82 -2.46 -12.31
N LYS A 84 17.13 -2.73 -12.29
CA LYS A 84 17.96 -2.73 -13.51
C LYS A 84 17.45 -3.74 -14.54
N ARG A 85 17.26 -4.98 -14.12
CA ARG A 85 16.77 -6.07 -14.97
C ARG A 85 15.43 -5.76 -15.63
N ILE A 86 14.50 -5.16 -14.86
CA ILE A 86 13.18 -4.78 -15.39
C ILE A 86 13.29 -3.56 -16.32
N SER A 87 14.16 -2.59 -16.01
CA SER A 87 14.39 -1.41 -16.83
C SER A 87 14.94 -1.71 -18.23
N GLU A 88 15.59 -2.85 -18.41
CA GLU A 88 16.02 -3.32 -19.74
C GLU A 88 14.83 -3.67 -20.65
N ARG A 89 13.71 -4.07 -20.08
CA ARG A 89 12.51 -4.51 -20.82
C ARG A 89 11.42 -3.44 -20.89
N TYR A 90 11.32 -2.61 -19.87
CA TYR A 90 10.24 -1.62 -19.74
C TYR A 90 10.81 -0.22 -19.50
N LYS A 91 10.38 0.74 -20.30
CA LYS A 91 10.80 2.16 -20.15
C LYS A 91 10.24 2.76 -18.83
N ALA A 92 9.04 2.39 -18.46
CA ALA A 92 8.42 2.81 -17.21
C ALA A 92 8.30 1.61 -16.28
N VAL A 93 9.06 1.61 -15.20
CA VAL A 93 9.03 0.58 -14.17
C VAL A 93 8.14 1.04 -13.03
N ILE A 94 7.20 0.21 -12.61
CA ILE A 94 6.32 0.45 -11.46
C ILE A 94 6.66 -0.55 -10.37
N VAL A 95 6.97 -0.02 -9.19
CA VAL A 95 7.27 -0.79 -7.98
C VAL A 95 6.18 -0.53 -6.96
N ALA A 96 5.54 -1.57 -6.46
CA ALA A 96 4.67 -1.50 -5.30
C ALA A 96 5.45 -1.96 -4.06
N VAL A 97 5.46 -1.15 -3.02
CA VAL A 97 6.21 -1.45 -1.81
C VAL A 97 5.35 -1.22 -0.57
N SER A 98 5.43 -2.12 0.41
CA SER A 98 4.79 -1.91 1.71
C SER A 98 5.61 -0.95 2.56
N GLU A 99 4.92 -0.08 3.32
CA GLU A 99 5.55 0.80 4.31
C GLU A 99 6.32 0.03 5.41
N GLY A 100 6.02 -1.26 5.58
CA GLY A 100 6.56 -2.12 6.63
C GLY A 100 7.76 -2.97 6.22
N ILE A 101 8.36 -2.79 5.04
CA ILE A 101 9.59 -3.53 4.69
C ILE A 101 10.75 -3.12 5.60
N ASP A 102 11.61 -4.08 5.95
CA ASP A 102 12.81 -3.81 6.77
C ASP A 102 13.92 -3.17 5.93
N CYS A 103 13.91 -1.85 5.84
CA CYS A 103 14.96 -1.05 5.22
C CYS A 103 15.47 0.05 6.18
N LEU A 104 16.51 0.78 5.80
CA LEU A 104 17.05 1.82 6.66
C LEU A 104 16.03 2.90 7.04
N ALA A 105 15.08 3.21 6.16
CA ALA A 105 14.03 4.19 6.42
C ALA A 105 13.01 3.72 7.48
N SER A 106 12.71 2.42 7.55
CA SER A 106 11.76 1.86 8.51
C SER A 106 12.29 1.76 9.94
N ARG A 107 13.59 1.98 10.15
CA ARG A 107 14.26 1.92 11.45
C ARG A 107 14.12 3.19 12.31
N SER A 108 13.19 4.08 11.95
CA SER A 108 12.88 5.27 12.77
C SER A 108 12.34 4.85 14.15
N GLU A 109 12.87 5.48 15.22
CA GLU A 109 12.43 5.25 16.60
C GLU A 109 11.18 6.07 16.99
N ALA A 110 10.68 6.93 16.09
CA ALA A 110 9.52 7.76 16.37
C ALA A 110 8.26 6.93 16.54
N THR A 111 7.56 7.10 17.66
CA THR A 111 6.30 6.39 17.97
C THR A 111 5.15 7.37 18.10
N ASP A 112 3.93 6.90 17.77
CA ASP A 112 2.71 7.65 18.02
C ASP A 112 2.32 7.62 19.52
N ALA A 113 1.27 8.37 19.88
CA ALA A 113 0.77 8.43 21.27
C ALA A 113 0.26 7.07 21.83
N PHE A 114 0.24 6.02 21.02
CA PHE A 114 -0.17 4.66 21.38
C PHE A 114 1.01 3.66 21.37
N GLY A 115 2.23 4.14 21.18
CA GLY A 115 3.44 3.31 21.15
C GLY A 115 3.69 2.58 19.82
N HIS A 116 2.94 2.90 18.75
CA HIS A 116 3.21 2.33 17.45
C HIS A 116 4.27 3.15 16.72
N LYS A 117 5.24 2.47 16.10
CA LYS A 117 6.25 3.13 15.26
C LYS A 117 5.58 3.85 14.10
N TYR A 118 6.07 5.05 13.78
CA TYR A 118 5.77 5.70 12.52
C TYR A 118 6.51 4.96 11.40
N LEU A 119 5.76 4.23 10.58
CA LEU A 119 6.26 3.62 9.36
C LEU A 119 5.92 4.57 8.22
N SER A 120 6.91 5.24 7.65
CA SER A 120 6.75 6.11 6.48
C SER A 120 8.11 6.46 5.90
N GLY A 121 8.13 6.85 4.64
CA GLY A 121 9.34 7.29 3.97
C GLY A 121 10.13 6.18 3.28
N VAL A 122 9.63 4.97 3.25
CA VAL A 122 10.21 3.85 2.49
C VAL A 122 10.26 4.20 1.00
N GLY A 123 9.16 4.70 0.45
CA GLY A 123 9.08 5.13 -0.95
C GLY A 123 10.10 6.22 -1.26
N LYS A 124 10.26 7.21 -0.37
CA LYS A 124 11.22 8.29 -0.55
C LYS A 124 12.66 7.80 -0.47
N TYR A 125 12.94 6.93 0.48
CA TYR A 125 14.25 6.30 0.62
C TYR A 125 14.64 5.52 -0.64
N LEU A 126 13.73 4.67 -1.14
CA LEU A 126 13.97 3.91 -2.36
C LEU A 126 14.06 4.79 -3.62
N GLU A 127 13.36 5.94 -3.63
CA GLU A 127 13.52 6.94 -4.70
C GLU A 127 14.95 7.48 -4.75
N GLU A 128 15.50 7.88 -3.61
CA GLU A 128 16.88 8.39 -3.51
C GLU A 128 17.88 7.30 -3.88
N LEU A 129 17.75 6.12 -3.30
CA LEU A 129 18.59 4.96 -3.60
C LEU A 129 18.59 4.62 -5.11
N THR A 130 17.42 4.57 -5.73
CA THR A 130 17.28 4.26 -7.15
C THR A 130 17.86 5.36 -8.04
N ARG A 131 17.66 6.63 -7.69
CA ARG A 131 18.20 7.78 -8.42
C ARG A 131 19.72 7.75 -8.44
N ASP A 132 20.33 7.47 -7.31
CA ASP A 132 21.78 7.51 -7.14
C ASP A 132 22.47 6.36 -7.88
N HIS A 133 21.83 5.19 -8.01
CA HIS A 133 22.44 3.98 -8.58
C HIS A 133 22.01 3.70 -10.02
N ILE A 134 20.82 4.11 -10.45
CA ILE A 134 20.27 3.81 -11.78
C ILE A 134 20.39 5.01 -12.73
N GLY A 135 20.35 6.25 -12.21
CA GLY A 135 20.51 7.46 -13.00
C GLY A 135 19.35 7.78 -13.94
N CYS A 136 18.15 7.26 -13.70
CA CYS A 136 16.94 7.57 -14.45
C CYS A 136 16.02 8.52 -13.68
N LYS A 137 14.90 8.94 -14.29
CA LYS A 137 13.88 9.70 -13.59
C LYS A 137 13.18 8.78 -12.59
N VAL A 138 13.22 9.13 -11.31
CA VAL A 138 12.55 8.38 -10.24
C VAL A 138 11.55 9.28 -9.53
N ARG A 139 10.42 8.72 -9.12
CA ARG A 139 9.45 9.36 -8.23
C ARG A 139 8.89 8.34 -7.24
N SER A 140 8.61 8.80 -6.04
CA SER A 140 7.82 8.06 -5.06
C SER A 140 6.43 8.68 -4.90
N ILE A 141 5.46 7.82 -4.66
CA ILE A 141 4.06 8.17 -4.38
C ILE A 141 3.66 7.41 -3.12
N GLU A 142 3.38 8.12 -2.05
CA GLU A 142 2.82 7.55 -0.84
C GLU A 142 1.30 7.63 -0.91
N LEU A 143 0.61 6.49 -0.87
CA LEU A 143 -0.87 6.49 -0.86
C LEU A 143 -1.41 7.05 0.46
N ASN A 144 -0.71 6.79 1.56
CA ASN A 144 -0.93 7.37 2.87
C ASN A 144 -2.42 7.42 3.26
N VAL A 145 -2.86 8.51 3.91
CA VAL A 145 -4.24 8.68 4.40
C VAL A 145 -5.30 8.55 3.30
N MET A 146 -4.97 8.89 2.06
CA MET A 146 -5.88 8.77 0.90
C MET A 146 -6.35 7.32 0.70
N GLN A 147 -5.46 6.35 0.85
CA GLN A 147 -5.80 4.93 0.79
C GLN A 147 -6.89 4.57 1.81
N ARG A 148 -6.83 5.16 3.00
CA ARG A 148 -7.72 4.86 4.12
C ARG A 148 -9.06 5.60 4.05
N CYS A 149 -9.10 6.80 3.45
CA CYS A 149 -10.29 7.64 3.42
C CYS A 149 -11.03 7.68 2.07
N GLY A 150 -10.53 6.98 1.05
CA GLY A 150 -11.09 6.98 -0.32
C GLY A 150 -12.48 6.36 -0.41
N SER A 151 -13.52 7.07 -0.01
CA SER A 151 -14.92 6.58 0.04
C SER A 151 -15.57 6.42 -1.33
N HIS A 152 -15.02 7.02 -2.38
CA HIS A 152 -15.53 6.93 -3.76
C HIS A 152 -15.37 5.53 -4.39
N ILE A 153 -14.56 4.66 -3.76
CA ILE A 153 -14.38 3.27 -4.17
C ILE A 153 -14.89 2.36 -3.05
N ALA A 154 -16.17 2.45 -2.74
CA ALA A 154 -16.78 1.64 -1.70
C ALA A 154 -16.86 0.15 -2.10
N SER A 155 -16.77 -0.72 -1.10
CA SER A 155 -17.07 -2.15 -1.20
C SER A 155 -18.44 -2.41 -0.59
N LEU A 156 -19.37 -2.95 -1.37
CA LEU A 156 -20.70 -3.29 -0.87
C LEU A 156 -20.63 -4.31 0.28
N THR A 157 -19.71 -5.26 0.20
CA THR A 157 -19.49 -6.23 1.27
C THR A 157 -19.04 -5.55 2.57
N ASP A 158 -18.08 -4.62 2.47
CA ASP A 158 -17.58 -3.91 3.65
C ASP A 158 -18.67 -3.03 4.28
N LEU A 159 -19.50 -2.38 3.45
CA LEU A 159 -20.62 -1.56 3.91
C LEU A 159 -21.68 -2.41 4.63
N ASP A 160 -22.05 -3.57 4.08
CA ASP A 160 -23.01 -4.49 4.72
C ASP A 160 -22.46 -5.05 6.03
N GLU A 161 -21.21 -5.49 6.03
CA GLU A 161 -20.54 -5.98 7.25
C GLU A 161 -20.46 -4.90 8.32
N ALA A 162 -20.06 -3.67 7.97
CA ALA A 162 -19.99 -2.55 8.91
C ALA A 162 -21.36 -2.21 9.51
N TRP A 163 -22.42 -2.22 8.69
CA TRP A 163 -23.78 -2.00 9.15
C TRP A 163 -24.24 -3.10 10.12
N ARG A 164 -24.03 -4.36 9.77
CA ARG A 164 -24.41 -5.51 10.61
C ARG A 164 -23.66 -5.53 11.92
N ILE A 165 -22.37 -5.27 11.92
CA ILE A 165 -21.54 -5.20 13.13
C ILE A 165 -22.00 -4.04 14.02
N GLY A 166 -22.25 -2.87 13.45
CA GLY A 166 -22.75 -1.73 14.20
C GLY A 166 -24.12 -1.99 14.84
N ALA A 167 -25.05 -2.58 14.10
CA ALA A 167 -26.36 -2.94 14.60
C ALA A 167 -26.28 -4.01 15.72
N ALA A 168 -25.43 -5.01 15.55
CA ALA A 168 -25.19 -6.04 16.57
C ALA A 168 -24.62 -5.43 17.86
N ALA A 169 -23.61 -4.57 17.75
CA ALA A 169 -23.00 -3.91 18.88
C ALA A 169 -24.00 -3.09 19.71
N VAL A 170 -24.87 -2.31 19.03
CA VAL A 170 -25.94 -1.54 19.71
C VAL A 170 -26.94 -2.47 20.40
N ASN A 171 -27.42 -3.51 19.71
CA ASN A 171 -28.38 -4.45 20.28
C ASN A 171 -27.82 -5.16 21.50
N GLU A 172 -26.57 -5.61 21.47
CA GLU A 172 -25.95 -6.28 22.61
C GLU A 172 -25.69 -5.32 23.77
N ALA A 173 -25.27 -4.10 23.50
CA ALA A 173 -25.10 -3.07 24.52
C ALA A 173 -26.42 -2.75 25.22
N LEU A 174 -27.55 -2.70 24.51
CA LEU A 174 -28.88 -2.49 25.07
C LEU A 174 -29.35 -3.68 25.94
N LYS A 175 -29.03 -4.92 25.52
CA LYS A 175 -29.43 -6.12 26.29
C LYS A 175 -28.65 -6.27 27.61
N TYR A 176 -27.37 -6.03 27.56
CA TYR A 176 -26.47 -6.36 28.66
C TYR A 176 -25.96 -5.13 29.44
N GLY A 177 -26.33 -3.93 29.03
CA GLY A 177 -25.99 -2.67 29.73
C GLY A 177 -24.50 -2.41 29.82
N GLY A 178 -23.70 -3.03 28.96
CA GLY A 178 -22.26 -3.03 29.09
C GLY A 178 -21.49 -2.73 27.80
N SER A 179 -20.24 -2.37 28.01
CA SER A 179 -19.24 -2.32 27.01
C SER A 179 -18.54 -3.68 26.92
N GLY A 180 -18.18 -4.15 25.74
CA GLY A 180 -17.33 -5.31 25.60
C GLY A 180 -17.77 -6.35 24.60
N VAL A 181 -18.74 -6.05 23.78
CA VAL A 181 -18.99 -6.80 22.57
C VAL A 181 -18.09 -6.22 21.47
N MET A 182 -17.09 -6.94 21.09
CA MET A 182 -16.27 -6.67 19.92
C MET A 182 -16.33 -7.86 18.97
#